data_e4ab7cfb505e90318987d0532c7b144d
#
_entry.id   e4ab7cfb505e90318987d0532c7b144d
#
_cell.length_a   1.000
_cell.length_b   1.000
_cell.length_c   1.000
_cell.angle_alpha   90.00
_cell.angle_beta   90.00
_cell.angle_gamma   90.00
#
_symmetry.space_group_name_H-M   'P 1'
#
loop_
_entity.id
_entity.type
_entity.pdbx_description
1 polymer ?
#
loop_
_entity_poly.entity_id
_entity_poly.type
_entity_poly.pdbx_seq_one_letter_code
_entity_poly.pdbx_strand_id
1 'polypeptide(L)'
;MDAPRIIIVGAGHAGCEAALAAARMGLRVWLYTLNVDTIGLMPCNPSIGGLGKGHLVKEIDALGGEMGRAADASCIQYKTLGTRKGPAVQGSRMQCDRLEYSLAMRDAVERESCLSVRQEMVDGLLVRRGRCVGVKERSGYEVGADAVILATGTFLDGVIHVGSVSYPAGRAGEFPAKHLAKQLRDLGLPAGRFKTGTPPRARGASVDFQAMEEDAGDAVIKPFSLRTREIRRPVRSCFRTYTSRRTHELVRHNLMKSPLYSGEIIGTPARYCPSLEDKIARFPERQRHPVVVEPEGLHTSEVYLKGLGNSLPADLQIELVRSVPGLEEAEIVRPAYAIEYDYVDPSCLRVTLETKQIKGLYLAGQVNGTSGYEEAAAQGLWAGINAAHAILGKEPFILDRSDSYMGVMVDDLVTRGVTEPYRMSTSRAEYRLLLREDNAADRLLSKGHDLGLIPEDVCHRHDERRREREELCSRLEAVRIRPCADVNHVVVSRGGSEITEALTGTRFLKRPEVSASDLVTLGLLPEGIDSDLARAIEIEVKYEGYIDRQRREVDRFRNLERIQLPDDFDFDIVPGLSRELRERLKAVRPASLGQASRVPGITPAALTAVMVSLKR
;
A
#
# COMPACT_ATOMS: atom_id res chain seq x y z
N MET A 1 -29.65 -7.45 -19.72
CA MET A 1 -28.99 -6.98 -18.47
C MET A 1 -28.92 -5.46 -18.54
N ASP A 2 -29.29 -4.79 -17.49
CA ASP A 2 -29.22 -3.32 -17.46
C ASP A 2 -27.78 -2.83 -17.54
N ALA A 3 -27.54 -1.70 -18.20
CA ALA A 3 -26.23 -1.11 -18.39
C ALA A 3 -25.55 -0.79 -17.02
N PRO A 4 -24.22 -0.94 -16.89
CA PRO A 4 -23.51 -0.57 -15.68
C PRO A 4 -23.50 0.94 -15.47
N ARG A 5 -23.41 1.37 -14.21
CA ARG A 5 -23.15 2.77 -13.85
C ARG A 5 -21.64 3.05 -13.81
N ILE A 6 -20.86 2.05 -13.38
CA ILE A 6 -19.39 2.11 -13.33
C ILE A 6 -18.81 0.89 -14.06
N ILE A 7 -17.81 1.12 -14.88
CA ILE A 7 -16.96 0.08 -15.48
C ILE A 7 -15.57 0.17 -14.87
N ILE A 8 -15.03 -0.99 -14.48
CA ILE A 8 -13.67 -1.11 -13.94
C ILE A 8 -12.88 -2.04 -14.85
N VAL A 9 -11.71 -1.61 -15.28
CA VAL A 9 -10.86 -2.33 -16.22
C VAL A 9 -9.63 -2.86 -15.52
N GLY A 10 -9.59 -4.17 -15.25
CA GLY A 10 -8.54 -4.88 -14.55
C GLY A 10 -8.98 -5.33 -13.15
N ALA A 11 -8.94 -6.65 -12.89
CA ALA A 11 -9.35 -7.27 -11.63
C ALA A 11 -8.14 -7.63 -10.72
N GLY A 12 -7.12 -6.77 -10.70
CA GLY A 12 -6.07 -6.79 -9.70
C GLY A 12 -6.53 -6.14 -8.39
N HIS A 13 -5.61 -5.90 -7.45
CA HIS A 13 -5.93 -5.34 -6.13
C HIS A 13 -6.71 -4.02 -6.21
N ALA A 14 -6.33 -3.11 -7.11
CA ALA A 14 -7.03 -1.84 -7.30
C ALA A 14 -8.45 -2.05 -7.85
N GLY A 15 -8.60 -2.89 -8.88
CA GLY A 15 -9.89 -3.11 -9.51
C GLY A 15 -10.89 -3.82 -8.58
N CYS A 16 -10.43 -4.81 -7.80
CA CYS A 16 -11.28 -5.50 -6.83
C CYS A 16 -11.80 -4.54 -5.76
N GLU A 17 -10.92 -3.74 -5.16
CA GLU A 17 -11.34 -2.77 -4.12
C GLU A 17 -12.27 -1.69 -4.66
N ALA A 18 -12.00 -1.18 -5.88
CA ALA A 18 -12.87 -0.20 -6.52
C ALA A 18 -14.26 -0.78 -6.82
N ALA A 19 -14.29 -2.03 -7.31
CA ALA A 19 -15.53 -2.71 -7.66
C ALA A 19 -16.40 -2.99 -6.44
N LEU A 20 -15.82 -3.54 -5.39
CA LEU A 20 -16.50 -3.83 -4.15
C LEU A 20 -17.03 -2.57 -3.48
N ALA A 21 -16.22 -1.50 -3.42
CA ALA A 21 -16.65 -0.24 -2.85
C ALA A 21 -17.87 0.34 -3.58
N ALA A 22 -17.78 0.49 -4.90
CA ALA A 22 -18.85 1.07 -5.70
C ALA A 22 -20.14 0.22 -5.67
N ALA A 23 -20.02 -1.11 -5.71
CA ALA A 23 -21.14 -2.02 -5.65
C ALA A 23 -21.84 -1.98 -4.28
N ARG A 24 -21.08 -2.01 -3.17
CA ARG A 24 -21.60 -1.89 -1.80
C ARG A 24 -22.27 -0.54 -1.52
N MET A 25 -21.89 0.50 -2.28
CA MET A 25 -22.58 1.80 -2.26
C MET A 25 -23.85 1.82 -3.15
N GLY A 26 -24.29 0.66 -3.66
CA GLY A 26 -25.56 0.49 -4.38
C GLY A 26 -25.49 0.77 -5.88
N LEU A 27 -24.32 0.87 -6.48
CA LEU A 27 -24.17 1.08 -7.91
C LEU A 27 -23.96 -0.23 -8.67
N ARG A 28 -24.53 -0.33 -9.88
CA ARG A 28 -24.24 -1.45 -10.78
C ARG A 28 -22.85 -1.31 -11.37
N VAL A 29 -21.99 -2.33 -11.13
CA VAL A 29 -20.60 -2.34 -11.53
C VAL A 29 -20.32 -3.51 -12.47
N TRP A 30 -19.60 -3.24 -13.56
CA TRP A 30 -18.98 -4.28 -14.38
C TRP A 30 -17.46 -4.23 -14.18
N LEU A 31 -16.90 -5.38 -13.76
CA LEU A 31 -15.47 -5.56 -13.57
C LEU A 31 -14.92 -6.40 -14.72
N TYR A 32 -14.09 -5.80 -15.56
CA TYR A 32 -13.42 -6.46 -16.68
C TYR A 32 -12.09 -7.08 -16.26
N THR A 33 -11.87 -8.31 -16.68
CA THR A 33 -10.59 -9.01 -16.51
C THR A 33 -10.27 -9.82 -17.77
N LEU A 34 -8.98 -10.06 -18.02
CA LEU A 34 -8.54 -10.94 -19.11
C LEU A 34 -8.76 -12.41 -18.76
N ASN A 35 -8.68 -12.73 -17.46
CA ASN A 35 -8.87 -14.10 -16.97
C ASN A 35 -9.49 -14.05 -15.56
N VAL A 36 -10.66 -14.67 -15.40
CA VAL A 36 -11.37 -14.74 -14.11
C VAL A 36 -10.61 -15.54 -13.06
N ASP A 37 -9.77 -16.51 -13.47
CA ASP A 37 -8.97 -17.31 -12.56
C ASP A 37 -7.78 -16.55 -11.94
N THR A 38 -7.55 -15.31 -12.38
CA THR A 38 -6.47 -14.46 -11.89
C THR A 38 -6.94 -13.20 -11.16
N ILE A 39 -8.21 -13.17 -10.74
CA ILE A 39 -8.76 -12.09 -9.90
C ILE A 39 -7.99 -12.03 -8.58
N GLY A 40 -7.52 -10.84 -8.19
CA GLY A 40 -6.77 -10.62 -6.95
C GLY A 40 -5.41 -11.32 -6.88
N LEU A 41 -4.88 -11.84 -8.01
CA LEU A 41 -3.62 -12.58 -8.02
C LEU A 41 -2.45 -11.75 -7.49
N MET A 42 -1.57 -12.40 -6.74
CA MET A 42 -0.28 -11.88 -6.27
C MET A 42 0.84 -12.30 -7.25
N PRO A 43 1.20 -11.50 -8.26
CA PRO A 43 2.15 -11.93 -9.29
C PRO A 43 3.62 -11.89 -8.85
N CYS A 44 3.93 -11.16 -7.79
CA CYS A 44 5.28 -11.04 -7.23
C CYS A 44 5.37 -11.83 -5.91
N ASN A 45 5.65 -11.18 -4.80
CA ASN A 45 5.76 -11.85 -3.50
C ASN A 45 4.40 -12.25 -2.92
N PRO A 46 4.27 -13.45 -2.29
CA PRO A 46 3.02 -13.89 -1.68
C PRO A 46 2.84 -13.31 -0.27
N SER A 47 2.87 -11.99 -0.12
CA SER A 47 2.71 -11.35 1.18
C SER A 47 2.05 -9.99 1.09
N ILE A 48 1.24 -9.67 2.11
CA ILE A 48 0.55 -8.41 2.32
C ILE A 48 1.12 -7.71 3.57
N GLY A 49 1.25 -6.38 3.50
CA GLY A 49 1.74 -5.56 4.59
C GLY A 49 3.24 -5.31 4.59
N GLY A 50 3.75 -4.88 5.74
CA GLY A 50 5.10 -4.40 5.94
C GLY A 50 5.15 -2.96 6.46
N LEU A 51 6.33 -2.40 6.62
CA LEU A 51 6.51 -1.03 7.12
C LEU A 51 5.85 -0.01 6.18
N GLY A 52 4.91 0.78 6.71
CA GLY A 52 4.08 1.72 5.95
C GLY A 52 2.95 1.06 5.15
N LYS A 53 3.10 -0.19 4.76
CA LYS A 53 2.12 -0.95 3.98
C LYS A 53 1.04 -1.59 4.85
N GLY A 54 1.42 -2.18 6.00
CA GLY A 54 0.45 -2.63 7.00
C GLY A 54 -0.50 -1.51 7.44
N HIS A 55 0.01 -0.28 7.52
CA HIS A 55 -0.82 0.91 7.78
C HIS A 55 -1.90 1.10 6.71
N LEU A 56 -1.53 1.01 5.41
CA LEU A 56 -2.50 1.07 4.31
C LEU A 56 -3.55 -0.05 4.40
N VAL A 57 -3.13 -1.30 4.69
CA VAL A 57 -4.07 -2.43 4.82
C VAL A 57 -5.09 -2.19 5.92
N LYS A 58 -4.64 -1.72 7.09
CA LYS A 58 -5.53 -1.39 8.21
C LYS A 58 -6.48 -0.21 7.89
N GLU A 59 -6.01 0.78 7.14
CA GLU A 59 -6.84 1.90 6.69
C GLU A 59 -7.85 1.46 5.62
N ILE A 60 -7.45 0.60 4.68
CA ILE A 60 -8.33 -0.02 3.69
C ILE A 60 -9.44 -0.81 4.42
N ASP A 61 -9.08 -1.64 5.41
CA ASP A 61 -10.05 -2.43 6.18
C ASP A 61 -11.02 -1.55 6.98
N ALA A 62 -10.51 -0.50 7.65
CA ALA A 62 -11.32 0.44 8.41
C ALA A 62 -12.33 1.22 7.54
N LEU A 63 -12.05 1.36 6.26
CA LEU A 63 -12.96 1.95 5.26
C LEU A 63 -13.82 0.89 4.52
N GLY A 64 -13.75 -0.37 4.91
CA GLY A 64 -14.57 -1.44 4.34
C GLY A 64 -14.00 -2.19 3.15
N GLY A 65 -12.70 -1.97 2.82
CA GLY A 65 -12.01 -2.73 1.77
C GLY A 65 -11.81 -4.21 2.12
N GLU A 66 -11.42 -5.03 1.17
CA GLU A 66 -11.42 -6.49 1.27
C GLU A 66 -10.02 -7.10 1.47
N MET A 67 -8.96 -6.38 1.10
CA MET A 67 -7.57 -6.88 1.14
C MET A 67 -7.18 -7.46 2.50
N GLY A 68 -7.55 -6.80 3.60
CA GLY A 68 -7.26 -7.27 4.96
C GLY A 68 -7.93 -8.61 5.26
N ARG A 69 -9.20 -8.78 4.88
CA ARG A 69 -9.95 -10.04 5.05
C ARG A 69 -9.37 -11.18 4.20
N ALA A 70 -9.05 -10.90 2.95
CA ALA A 70 -8.43 -11.91 2.06
C ALA A 70 -7.05 -12.32 2.57
N ALA A 71 -6.27 -11.39 3.12
CA ALA A 71 -4.98 -11.69 3.74
C ALA A 71 -5.15 -12.56 5.00
N ASP A 72 -6.11 -12.24 5.86
CA ASP A 72 -6.42 -13.03 7.06
C ASP A 72 -6.88 -14.45 6.69
N ALA A 73 -7.75 -14.58 5.68
CA ALA A 73 -8.26 -15.86 5.20
C ALA A 73 -7.18 -16.76 4.59
N SER A 74 -6.09 -16.19 4.07
CA SER A 74 -5.01 -16.91 3.39
C SER A 74 -3.68 -16.91 4.17
N CYS A 75 -3.65 -16.39 5.39
CA CYS A 75 -2.44 -16.24 6.19
C CYS A 75 -1.77 -17.59 6.46
N ILE A 76 -0.48 -17.69 6.17
CA ILE A 76 0.36 -18.87 6.50
C ILE A 76 1.56 -18.50 7.39
N GLN A 77 1.85 -17.22 7.58
CA GLN A 77 2.82 -16.71 8.55
C GLN A 77 2.51 -15.24 8.85
N TYR A 78 2.74 -14.84 10.08
CA TYR A 78 2.60 -13.45 10.52
C TYR A 78 3.89 -12.95 11.16
N LYS A 79 4.21 -11.67 10.95
CA LYS A 79 5.34 -11.02 11.58
C LYS A 79 5.11 -9.54 11.81
N THR A 80 5.36 -9.07 13.02
CA THR A 80 5.45 -7.64 13.33
C THR A 80 6.84 -7.13 12.99
N LEU A 81 6.92 -6.17 12.09
CA LEU A 81 8.17 -5.54 11.67
C LEU A 81 8.43 -4.25 12.45
N GLY A 82 9.71 -3.89 12.60
CA GLY A 82 10.10 -2.65 13.26
C GLY A 82 9.95 -2.64 14.77
N THR A 83 9.90 -3.81 15.41
CA THR A 83 9.71 -3.98 16.88
C THR A 83 10.77 -3.27 17.73
N ARG A 84 12.00 -3.10 17.20
CA ARG A 84 13.08 -2.33 17.84
C ARG A 84 12.93 -0.81 17.72
N LYS A 85 11.94 -0.34 16.97
CA LYS A 85 11.61 1.06 16.74
C LYS A 85 10.32 1.40 17.49
N GLY A 86 10.04 2.67 17.68
CA GLY A 86 8.81 3.10 18.34
C GLY A 86 7.53 2.75 17.54
N PRO A 87 6.34 2.84 18.18
CA PRO A 87 5.06 2.38 17.62
C PRO A 87 4.69 3.06 16.30
N ALA A 88 5.16 4.27 16.06
CA ALA A 88 4.92 5.04 14.83
C ALA A 88 5.43 4.38 13.54
N VAL A 89 6.31 3.38 13.64
CA VAL A 89 6.94 2.74 12.47
C VAL A 89 6.85 1.21 12.50
N GLN A 90 6.13 0.66 13.45
CA GLN A 90 5.84 -0.77 13.47
C GLN A 90 4.76 -1.09 12.45
N GLY A 91 4.83 -2.25 11.83
CA GLY A 91 3.87 -2.67 10.82
C GLY A 91 3.76 -4.18 10.71
N SER A 92 2.55 -4.66 10.50
CA SER A 92 2.22 -6.07 10.32
C SER A 92 2.56 -6.53 8.91
N ARG A 93 3.04 -7.76 8.78
CA ARG A 93 3.24 -8.46 7.51
C ARG A 93 2.70 -9.87 7.61
N MET A 94 1.85 -10.24 6.67
CA MET A 94 1.36 -11.60 6.49
C MET A 94 1.96 -12.22 5.24
N GLN A 95 2.51 -13.42 5.39
CA GLN A 95 2.74 -14.32 4.27
C GLN A 95 1.42 -15.02 3.99
N CYS A 96 0.99 -15.02 2.73
CA CYS A 96 -0.28 -15.58 2.32
C CYS A 96 -0.09 -16.82 1.44
N ASP A 97 -1.01 -17.75 1.52
CA ASP A 97 -1.22 -18.69 0.43
C ASP A 97 -1.76 -17.91 -0.77
N ARG A 98 -0.96 -17.84 -1.83
CA ARG A 98 -1.24 -17.00 -3.00
C ARG A 98 -2.53 -17.39 -3.71
N LEU A 99 -2.80 -18.69 -3.79
CA LEU A 99 -4.00 -19.22 -4.45
C LEU A 99 -5.24 -18.92 -3.59
N GLU A 100 -5.17 -19.21 -2.29
CA GLU A 100 -6.29 -18.97 -1.39
C GLU A 100 -6.62 -17.46 -1.25
N TYR A 101 -5.60 -16.59 -1.29
CA TYR A 101 -5.82 -15.14 -1.34
C TYR A 101 -6.63 -14.75 -2.59
N SER A 102 -6.24 -15.26 -3.76
CA SER A 102 -6.95 -15.03 -5.02
C SER A 102 -8.39 -15.57 -4.97
N LEU A 103 -8.57 -16.78 -4.44
CA LEU A 103 -9.90 -17.38 -4.26
C LEU A 103 -10.78 -16.57 -3.29
N ALA A 104 -10.22 -16.12 -2.17
CA ALA A 104 -10.96 -15.27 -1.21
C ALA A 104 -11.40 -13.94 -1.85
N MET A 105 -10.51 -13.31 -2.63
CA MET A 105 -10.84 -12.08 -3.33
C MET A 105 -11.88 -12.30 -4.44
N ARG A 106 -11.75 -13.38 -5.19
CA ARG A 106 -12.71 -13.79 -6.22
C ARG A 106 -14.09 -14.06 -5.62
N ASP A 107 -14.15 -14.82 -4.53
CA ASP A 107 -15.40 -15.11 -3.82
C ASP A 107 -16.10 -13.83 -3.34
N ALA A 108 -15.34 -12.87 -2.79
CA ALA A 108 -15.90 -11.58 -2.38
C ALA A 108 -16.49 -10.79 -3.56
N VAL A 109 -15.81 -10.81 -4.71
CA VAL A 109 -16.26 -10.13 -5.94
C VAL A 109 -17.49 -10.81 -6.54
N GLU A 110 -17.50 -12.15 -6.62
CA GLU A 110 -18.59 -12.90 -7.25
C GLU A 110 -19.89 -12.93 -6.41
N ARG A 111 -19.76 -12.80 -5.07
CA ARG A 111 -20.92 -12.74 -4.17
C ARG A 111 -21.58 -11.36 -4.10
N GLU A 112 -20.92 -10.32 -4.62
CA GLU A 112 -21.46 -8.96 -4.51
C GLU A 112 -22.59 -8.74 -5.50
N SER A 113 -23.80 -8.46 -4.97
CA SER A 113 -25.05 -8.48 -5.73
C SER A 113 -25.12 -7.47 -6.87
N CYS A 114 -24.49 -6.30 -6.71
CA CYS A 114 -24.48 -5.23 -7.71
C CYS A 114 -23.24 -5.28 -8.64
N LEU A 115 -22.45 -6.37 -8.57
CA LEU A 115 -21.21 -6.51 -9.32
C LEU A 115 -21.31 -7.68 -10.30
N SER A 116 -20.90 -7.43 -11.55
CA SER A 116 -20.79 -8.47 -12.59
C SER A 116 -19.37 -8.53 -13.14
N VAL A 117 -18.76 -9.70 -13.11
CA VAL A 117 -17.44 -9.94 -13.72
C VAL A 117 -17.62 -10.22 -15.22
N ARG A 118 -16.73 -9.64 -16.02
CA ARG A 118 -16.66 -9.82 -17.48
C ARG A 118 -15.25 -10.26 -17.87
N GLN A 119 -15.14 -11.44 -18.46
CA GLN A 119 -13.88 -11.89 -19.04
C GLN A 119 -13.81 -11.40 -20.48
N GLU A 120 -13.26 -10.22 -20.68
CA GLU A 120 -13.03 -9.63 -21.99
C GLU A 120 -11.92 -8.56 -21.91
N MET A 121 -11.24 -8.31 -23.01
CA MET A 121 -10.25 -7.25 -23.12
C MET A 121 -10.91 -5.94 -23.52
N VAL A 122 -10.66 -4.90 -22.74
CA VAL A 122 -11.02 -3.54 -23.11
C VAL A 122 -9.91 -2.95 -23.99
N ASP A 123 -10.21 -2.72 -25.24
CA ASP A 123 -9.29 -2.19 -26.24
C ASP A 123 -9.34 -0.65 -26.36
N GLY A 124 -10.39 -0.01 -25.82
CA GLY A 124 -10.48 1.44 -25.89
C GLY A 124 -11.55 2.05 -24.98
N LEU A 125 -11.49 3.37 -24.85
CA LEU A 125 -12.44 4.21 -24.14
C LEU A 125 -13.38 4.91 -25.13
N LEU A 126 -14.64 5.04 -24.75
CA LEU A 126 -15.60 5.87 -25.46
C LEU A 126 -15.57 7.28 -24.86
N VAL A 127 -14.95 8.21 -25.56
CA VAL A 127 -14.84 9.61 -25.09
C VAL A 127 -15.68 10.51 -26.00
N ARG A 128 -16.60 11.25 -25.38
CA ARG A 128 -17.48 12.21 -26.10
C ARG A 128 -17.45 13.57 -25.39
N ARG A 129 -17.08 14.62 -26.10
CA ARG A 129 -17.05 16.01 -25.59
C ARG A 129 -16.28 16.14 -24.25
N GLY A 130 -15.08 15.51 -24.15
CA GLY A 130 -14.24 15.56 -22.95
C GLY A 130 -14.76 14.72 -21.77
N ARG A 131 -15.70 13.81 -22.01
CA ARG A 131 -16.22 12.89 -20.99
C ARG A 131 -16.04 11.43 -21.44
N CYS A 132 -15.56 10.58 -20.56
CA CYS A 132 -15.57 9.13 -20.73
C CYS A 132 -17.01 8.65 -20.47
N VAL A 133 -17.59 7.96 -21.47
CA VAL A 133 -18.98 7.49 -21.45
C VAL A 133 -19.09 5.98 -21.62
N GLY A 134 -17.98 5.25 -21.49
CA GLY A 134 -17.94 3.81 -21.57
C GLY A 134 -16.63 3.27 -22.15
N VAL A 135 -16.65 2.00 -22.52
CA VAL A 135 -15.51 1.27 -23.08
C VAL A 135 -15.88 0.55 -24.37
N LYS A 136 -14.85 0.26 -25.18
CA LYS A 136 -14.93 -0.63 -26.33
C LYS A 136 -14.16 -1.91 -26.05
N GLU A 137 -14.83 -3.03 -26.18
CA GLU A 137 -14.24 -4.36 -26.07
C GLU A 137 -13.44 -4.72 -27.33
N ARG A 138 -12.52 -5.68 -27.20
CA ARG A 138 -11.78 -6.23 -28.35
C ARG A 138 -12.70 -6.90 -29.38
N SER A 139 -13.78 -7.48 -28.93
CA SER A 139 -14.87 -8.01 -29.78
C SER A 139 -15.53 -6.94 -30.67
N GLY A 140 -15.27 -5.64 -30.41
CA GLY A 140 -15.89 -4.51 -31.07
C GLY A 140 -17.17 -4.02 -30.41
N TYR A 141 -17.65 -4.70 -29.36
CA TYR A 141 -18.84 -4.28 -28.61
C TYR A 141 -18.55 -3.02 -27.78
N GLU A 142 -19.50 -2.08 -27.78
CA GLU A 142 -19.39 -0.85 -27.01
C GLU A 142 -20.35 -0.88 -25.82
N VAL A 143 -19.83 -0.59 -24.64
CA VAL A 143 -20.57 -0.56 -23.38
C VAL A 143 -20.52 0.82 -22.77
N GLY A 144 -21.71 1.42 -22.57
CA GLY A 144 -21.85 2.72 -21.93
C GLY A 144 -21.77 2.62 -20.41
N ALA A 145 -21.23 3.67 -19.76
CA ALA A 145 -21.22 3.84 -18.31
C ALA A 145 -21.11 5.34 -17.96
N ASP A 146 -21.47 5.68 -16.70
CA ASP A 146 -21.34 7.05 -16.19
C ASP A 146 -19.88 7.37 -15.80
N ALA A 147 -19.12 6.36 -15.38
CA ALA A 147 -17.70 6.45 -15.05
C ALA A 147 -16.92 5.17 -15.42
N VAL A 148 -15.63 5.34 -15.71
CA VAL A 148 -14.68 4.25 -15.98
C VAL A 148 -13.47 4.41 -15.07
N ILE A 149 -13.06 3.30 -14.41
CA ILE A 149 -11.85 3.23 -13.59
C ILE A 149 -10.86 2.30 -14.27
N LEU A 150 -9.69 2.81 -14.66
CA LEU A 150 -8.60 2.00 -15.20
C LEU A 150 -7.70 1.51 -14.05
N ALA A 151 -7.58 0.19 -13.93
CA ALA A 151 -6.77 -0.52 -12.94
C ALA A 151 -5.88 -1.59 -13.61
N THR A 152 -5.29 -1.23 -14.76
CA THR A 152 -4.65 -2.13 -15.72
C THR A 152 -3.31 -2.71 -15.26
N GLY A 153 -2.77 -2.28 -14.13
CA GLY A 153 -1.53 -2.81 -13.58
C GLY A 153 -0.34 -2.70 -14.56
N THR A 154 0.35 -3.82 -14.79
CA THR A 154 1.49 -3.91 -15.72
C THR A 154 1.08 -4.22 -17.16
N PHE A 155 -0.24 -4.22 -17.48
CA PHE A 155 -0.73 -4.64 -18.79
C PHE A 155 -0.72 -3.54 -19.84
N LEU A 156 -0.62 -2.26 -19.43
CA LEU A 156 -0.63 -1.14 -20.35
C LEU A 156 0.67 -1.09 -21.16
N ASP A 157 0.60 -1.51 -22.43
CA ASP A 157 1.74 -1.72 -23.34
C ASP A 157 2.91 -2.50 -22.72
N GLY A 158 2.56 -3.56 -21.97
CA GLY A 158 3.51 -4.37 -21.21
C GLY A 158 4.45 -5.16 -22.12
N VAL A 159 5.74 -5.23 -21.74
CA VAL A 159 6.79 -6.02 -22.41
C VAL A 159 7.62 -6.75 -21.35
N ILE A 160 7.71 -8.07 -21.48
CA ILE A 160 8.57 -8.91 -20.63
C ILE A 160 9.93 -9.05 -21.27
N HIS A 161 10.99 -9.03 -20.43
CA HIS A 161 12.39 -9.21 -20.81
C HIS A 161 13.04 -10.32 -19.99
N VAL A 162 13.71 -11.25 -20.66
CA VAL A 162 14.53 -12.33 -20.09
C VAL A 162 15.81 -12.45 -20.94
N GLY A 163 16.93 -11.93 -20.48
CA GLY A 163 18.13 -11.78 -21.29
C GLY A 163 17.83 -10.96 -22.56
N SER A 164 18.29 -11.45 -23.70
CA SER A 164 18.05 -10.83 -25.02
C SER A 164 16.66 -11.12 -25.60
N VAL A 165 15.80 -11.84 -24.90
CA VAL A 165 14.44 -12.16 -25.36
C VAL A 165 13.46 -11.18 -24.76
N SER A 166 12.70 -10.50 -25.62
CA SER A 166 11.58 -9.66 -25.21
C SER A 166 10.31 -10.02 -25.97
N TYR A 167 9.17 -9.95 -25.28
CA TYR A 167 7.87 -10.22 -25.89
C TYR A 167 6.76 -9.42 -25.24
N PRO A 168 5.73 -9.04 -26.00
CA PRO A 168 4.58 -8.31 -25.48
C PRO A 168 3.78 -9.16 -24.49
N ALA A 169 3.67 -8.71 -23.25
CA ALA A 169 2.85 -9.34 -22.21
C ALA A 169 2.60 -8.35 -21.08
N GLY A 170 1.45 -8.46 -20.41
CA GLY A 170 1.18 -7.74 -19.17
C GLY A 170 1.69 -8.51 -17.94
N ARG A 171 1.74 -9.82 -18.05
CA ARG A 171 2.30 -10.82 -17.11
C ARG A 171 2.66 -12.05 -17.93
N ALA A 172 3.56 -12.92 -17.43
CA ALA A 172 3.95 -14.13 -18.15
C ALA A 172 2.72 -14.96 -18.56
N GLY A 173 2.57 -15.20 -19.86
CA GLY A 173 1.43 -15.94 -20.45
C GLY A 173 0.17 -15.11 -20.70
N GLU A 174 0.17 -13.77 -20.46
CA GLU A 174 -1.02 -12.93 -20.62
C GLU A 174 -0.77 -11.73 -21.55
N PHE A 175 -1.74 -11.43 -22.40
CA PHE A 175 -1.62 -10.39 -23.43
C PHE A 175 -1.63 -8.97 -22.84
N PRO A 176 -0.86 -8.01 -23.40
CA PRO A 176 -0.87 -6.62 -23.01
C PRO A 176 -2.01 -5.84 -23.67
N ALA A 177 -2.43 -4.76 -23.04
CA ALA A 177 -3.42 -3.80 -23.56
C ALA A 177 -2.74 -2.69 -24.39
N LYS A 178 -2.35 -2.99 -25.62
CA LYS A 178 -1.61 -2.05 -26.50
C LYS A 178 -2.49 -0.93 -27.07
N HIS A 179 -3.70 -1.27 -27.55
CA HIS A 179 -4.60 -0.28 -28.16
C HIS A 179 -5.05 0.75 -27.14
N LEU A 180 -5.43 0.31 -25.94
CA LEU A 180 -5.79 1.21 -24.85
C LEU A 180 -4.63 2.13 -24.47
N ALA A 181 -3.39 1.61 -24.37
CA ALA A 181 -2.21 2.43 -24.10
C ALA A 181 -1.99 3.52 -25.14
N LYS A 182 -2.07 3.14 -26.42
CA LYS A 182 -1.98 4.10 -27.53
C LYS A 182 -3.06 5.19 -27.42
N GLN A 183 -4.31 4.79 -27.16
CA GLN A 183 -5.42 5.74 -27.07
C GLN A 183 -5.23 6.73 -25.90
N LEU A 184 -4.72 6.30 -24.74
CA LEU A 184 -4.46 7.21 -23.63
C LEU A 184 -3.43 8.28 -24.00
N ARG A 185 -2.37 7.91 -24.74
CA ARG A 185 -1.41 8.87 -25.31
C ARG A 185 -2.05 9.82 -26.33
N ASP A 186 -2.86 9.28 -27.24
CA ASP A 186 -3.56 10.07 -28.28
C ASP A 186 -4.58 11.05 -27.65
N LEU A 187 -5.15 10.73 -26.49
CA LEU A 187 -6.01 11.59 -25.70
C LEU A 187 -5.25 12.68 -24.92
N GLY A 188 -3.92 12.72 -25.02
CA GLY A 188 -3.07 13.74 -24.41
C GLY A 188 -2.77 13.50 -22.91
N LEU A 189 -3.03 12.31 -22.39
CA LEU A 189 -2.62 11.97 -21.03
C LEU A 189 -1.09 11.77 -20.98
N PRO A 190 -0.38 12.42 -20.03
CA PRO A 190 1.06 12.33 -19.94
C PRO A 190 1.48 10.92 -19.51
N ALA A 191 2.04 10.15 -20.42
CA ALA A 191 2.47 8.78 -20.19
C ALA A 191 4.00 8.69 -20.08
N GLY A 192 4.46 7.80 -19.19
CA GLY A 192 5.85 7.39 -19.07
C GLY A 192 5.95 5.87 -19.01
N ARG A 193 7.18 5.34 -18.88
CA ARG A 193 7.42 3.90 -18.72
C ARG A 193 8.10 3.59 -17.41
N PHE A 194 7.58 2.58 -16.71
CA PHE A 194 8.20 2.01 -15.53
C PHE A 194 8.64 0.57 -15.76
N LYS A 195 9.63 0.16 -14.99
CA LYS A 195 10.11 -1.23 -14.94
C LYS A 195 9.93 -1.80 -13.54
N THR A 196 9.38 -2.98 -13.47
CA THR A 196 9.41 -3.84 -12.29
C THR A 196 9.90 -5.24 -12.68
N GLY A 197 9.82 -6.21 -11.77
CA GLY A 197 10.20 -7.58 -12.06
C GLY A 197 9.77 -8.53 -10.96
N THR A 198 9.92 -9.82 -11.22
CA THR A 198 9.64 -10.85 -10.24
C THR A 198 10.83 -11.81 -10.12
N PRO A 199 11.21 -12.24 -8.90
CA PRO A 199 12.15 -13.32 -8.65
C PRO A 199 11.71 -14.67 -9.24
N PRO A 200 12.66 -15.61 -9.41
CA PRO A 200 12.32 -16.97 -9.82
C PRO A 200 11.58 -17.72 -8.72
N ARG A 201 10.87 -18.78 -9.13
CA ARG A 201 10.29 -19.78 -8.23
C ARG A 201 11.03 -21.09 -8.42
N ALA A 202 11.27 -21.78 -7.33
CA ALA A 202 11.87 -23.11 -7.33
C ALA A 202 10.93 -24.16 -6.75
N ARG A 203 11.18 -25.41 -7.05
CA ARG A 203 10.52 -26.57 -6.43
C ARG A 203 11.07 -26.75 -5.02
N GLY A 204 10.23 -26.68 -3.99
CA GLY A 204 10.66 -26.78 -2.59
C GLY A 204 11.41 -28.06 -2.25
N ALA A 205 11.08 -29.20 -2.90
CA ALA A 205 11.78 -30.47 -2.70
C ALA A 205 13.25 -30.46 -3.19
N SER A 206 13.65 -29.47 -3.98
CA SER A 206 15.03 -29.27 -4.47
C SER A 206 15.82 -28.23 -3.67
N VAL A 207 15.28 -27.79 -2.52
CA VAL A 207 15.88 -26.80 -1.64
C VAL A 207 16.37 -27.46 -0.35
N ASP A 208 17.62 -27.22 0.02
CA ASP A 208 18.16 -27.64 1.31
C ASP A 208 17.85 -26.58 2.40
N PHE A 209 16.71 -26.75 3.04
CA PHE A 209 16.29 -25.85 4.13
C PHE A 209 17.14 -25.98 5.40
N GLN A 210 17.90 -27.10 5.57
CA GLN A 210 18.77 -27.28 6.74
C GLN A 210 20.00 -26.38 6.67
N ALA A 211 20.41 -25.98 5.47
CA ALA A 211 21.50 -25.03 5.26
C ALA A 211 21.09 -23.56 5.48
N MET A 212 19.84 -23.29 5.89
CA MET A 212 19.28 -21.94 5.99
C MET A 212 18.82 -21.62 7.41
N GLU A 213 18.73 -20.32 7.71
CA GLU A 213 18.14 -19.81 8.95
C GLU A 213 16.61 -19.82 8.84
N GLU A 214 15.94 -20.57 9.71
CA GLU A 214 14.48 -20.62 9.78
C GLU A 214 13.91 -19.32 10.39
N ASP A 215 12.86 -18.79 9.79
CA ASP A 215 12.03 -17.70 10.30
C ASP A 215 10.59 -18.20 10.42
N ALA A 216 10.22 -18.68 11.61
CA ALA A 216 8.89 -19.20 11.89
C ALA A 216 7.80 -18.12 11.98
N GLY A 217 8.18 -16.84 12.04
CA GLY A 217 7.26 -15.73 12.30
C GLY A 217 6.96 -15.53 13.79
N ASP A 218 5.93 -14.71 14.07
CA ASP A 218 5.48 -14.44 15.43
C ASP A 218 4.51 -15.57 15.89
N ALA A 219 4.58 -15.96 17.16
CA ALA A 219 3.72 -17.02 17.71
C ALA A 219 2.23 -16.62 17.74
N VAL A 220 1.93 -15.33 17.87
CA VAL A 220 0.58 -14.79 17.87
C VAL A 220 0.31 -14.09 16.56
N ILE A 221 -0.66 -14.61 15.83
CA ILE A 221 -1.13 -14.02 14.55
C ILE A 221 -2.19 -12.97 14.88
N LYS A 222 -1.95 -11.72 14.44
CA LYS A 222 -2.90 -10.62 14.60
C LYS A 222 -3.62 -10.37 13.27
N PRO A 223 -4.96 -10.45 13.23
CA PRO A 223 -5.72 -10.15 12.02
C PRO A 223 -5.48 -8.73 11.51
N PHE A 224 -5.47 -8.56 10.20
CA PHE A 224 -5.56 -7.23 9.61
C PHE A 224 -6.96 -6.65 9.75
N SER A 225 -7.98 -7.47 9.52
CA SER A 225 -9.36 -7.02 9.47
C SER A 225 -10.03 -7.00 10.84
N LEU A 226 -10.79 -5.93 11.13
CA LEU A 226 -11.69 -5.84 12.28
C LEU A 226 -12.90 -6.79 12.16
N ARG A 227 -13.14 -7.30 10.96
CA ARG A 227 -14.20 -8.28 10.64
C ARG A 227 -13.74 -9.72 10.86
N THR A 228 -12.43 -9.95 11.07
CA THR A 228 -11.83 -11.25 11.41
C THR A 228 -11.61 -11.32 12.93
N ARG A 229 -12.22 -12.30 13.60
CA ARG A 229 -12.07 -12.47 15.05
C ARG A 229 -10.76 -13.15 15.41
N GLU A 230 -10.42 -14.22 14.70
CA GLU A 230 -9.25 -15.04 14.96
C GLU A 230 -8.80 -15.73 13.67
N ILE A 231 -7.49 -15.95 13.55
CA ILE A 231 -6.89 -16.70 12.46
C ILE A 231 -6.39 -18.04 13.01
N ARG A 232 -7.06 -19.14 12.62
CA ARG A 232 -6.68 -20.52 12.98
C ARG A 232 -6.29 -21.27 11.72
N ARG A 233 -5.02 -21.19 11.37
CA ARG A 233 -4.51 -21.81 10.14
C ARG A 233 -3.15 -22.48 10.38
N PRO A 234 -2.80 -23.50 9.56
CA PRO A 234 -1.44 -24.03 9.57
C PRO A 234 -0.44 -22.94 9.19
N VAL A 235 0.68 -22.91 9.89
CA VAL A 235 1.79 -21.99 9.63
C VAL A 235 2.89 -22.65 8.80
N ARG A 236 3.59 -21.85 8.03
CA ARG A 236 4.78 -22.25 7.27
C ARG A 236 5.90 -21.26 7.54
N SER A 237 7.09 -21.79 7.81
CA SER A 237 8.28 -20.97 7.99
C SER A 237 8.80 -20.43 6.66
N CYS A 238 9.38 -19.23 6.70
CA CYS A 238 10.28 -18.74 5.67
C CYS A 238 11.72 -19.09 6.07
N PHE A 239 12.61 -19.13 5.09
CA PHE A 239 14.02 -19.49 5.34
C PHE A 239 14.93 -18.42 4.77
N ARG A 240 15.98 -18.06 5.51
CA ARG A 240 16.92 -17.02 5.11
C ARG A 240 18.27 -17.61 4.78
N THR A 241 18.82 -17.18 3.65
CA THR A 241 20.19 -17.42 3.23
C THR A 241 20.77 -16.13 2.62
N TYR A 242 21.93 -16.21 2.01
CA TYR A 242 22.60 -15.06 1.43
C TYR A 242 23.27 -15.41 0.10
N THR A 243 23.38 -14.44 -0.79
CA THR A 243 24.20 -14.59 -1.98
C THR A 243 25.66 -14.86 -1.60
N SER A 244 26.37 -15.65 -2.42
CA SER A 244 27.78 -15.97 -2.24
C SER A 244 28.68 -15.05 -3.09
N ARG A 245 29.99 -15.14 -2.87
CA ARG A 245 30.99 -14.48 -3.74
C ARG A 245 30.84 -14.94 -5.20
N ARG A 246 30.62 -16.25 -5.41
CA ARG A 246 30.37 -16.83 -6.75
C ARG A 246 29.14 -16.21 -7.41
N THR A 247 28.05 -15.99 -6.65
CA THR A 247 26.85 -15.30 -7.14
C THR A 247 27.19 -13.90 -7.68
N HIS A 248 27.99 -13.13 -6.93
CA HIS A 248 28.36 -11.78 -7.32
C HIS A 248 29.29 -11.76 -8.53
N GLU A 249 30.25 -12.67 -8.61
CA GLU A 249 31.15 -12.81 -9.75
C GLU A 249 30.37 -13.17 -11.01
N LEU A 250 29.45 -14.14 -10.94
CA LEU A 250 28.60 -14.55 -12.04
C LEU A 250 27.78 -13.37 -12.59
N VAL A 251 27.15 -12.59 -11.71
CA VAL A 251 26.38 -11.40 -12.13
C VAL A 251 27.30 -10.35 -12.78
N ARG A 252 28.45 -10.04 -12.17
CA ARG A 252 29.38 -9.03 -12.73
C ARG A 252 29.89 -9.38 -14.12
N HIS A 253 30.28 -10.65 -14.34
CA HIS A 253 30.76 -11.11 -15.65
C HIS A 253 29.68 -11.09 -16.73
N ASN A 254 28.40 -11.19 -16.34
CA ASN A 254 27.28 -11.26 -17.26
C ASN A 254 26.37 -10.02 -17.23
N LEU A 255 26.83 -8.92 -16.62
CA LEU A 255 26.00 -7.73 -16.40
C LEU A 255 25.42 -7.17 -17.70
N MET A 256 26.21 -7.15 -18.79
CA MET A 256 25.77 -6.68 -20.11
C MET A 256 24.78 -7.61 -20.83
N LYS A 257 24.54 -8.82 -20.31
CA LYS A 257 23.48 -9.71 -20.80
C LYS A 257 22.13 -9.41 -20.15
N SER A 258 22.09 -8.53 -19.16
CA SER A 258 20.84 -8.03 -18.57
C SER A 258 20.28 -6.90 -19.44
N PRO A 259 19.02 -6.95 -19.88
CA PRO A 259 18.39 -5.92 -20.69
C PRO A 259 18.34 -4.55 -19.99
N LEU A 260 18.48 -4.52 -18.67
CA LEU A 260 18.62 -3.28 -17.90
C LEU A 260 19.96 -2.56 -18.15
N TYR A 261 21.04 -3.31 -18.41
CA TYR A 261 22.39 -2.78 -18.61
C TYR A 261 22.80 -2.74 -20.08
N SER A 262 22.18 -3.55 -20.94
CA SER A 262 22.36 -3.44 -22.40
C SER A 262 21.64 -2.23 -23.00
N GLY A 263 20.72 -1.59 -22.25
CA GLY A 263 19.97 -0.43 -22.71
C GLY A 263 18.66 -0.79 -23.45
N GLU A 264 18.27 -2.05 -23.47
CA GLU A 264 16.99 -2.48 -24.07
C GLU A 264 15.79 -2.03 -23.22
N ILE A 265 15.92 -2.02 -21.88
CA ILE A 265 14.92 -1.50 -20.95
C ILE A 265 15.13 0.01 -20.81
N ILE A 266 14.11 0.80 -21.17
CA ILE A 266 14.08 2.26 -21.04
C ILE A 266 13.27 2.72 -19.82
N GLY A 267 12.40 1.86 -19.28
CA GLY A 267 11.53 2.16 -18.14
C GLY A 267 12.31 2.37 -16.84
N THR A 268 11.93 3.39 -16.09
CA THR A 268 12.55 3.69 -14.79
C THR A 268 12.30 2.57 -13.78
N PRO A 269 13.34 1.99 -13.15
CA PRO A 269 13.20 0.91 -12.19
C PRO A 269 12.71 1.40 -10.83
N ALA A 270 12.01 0.52 -10.09
CA ALA A 270 11.59 0.80 -8.73
C ALA A 270 12.80 0.85 -7.76
N ARG A 271 13.02 2.00 -7.11
CA ARG A 271 14.14 2.24 -6.18
C ARG A 271 14.21 1.26 -5.00
N TYR A 272 13.06 0.87 -4.46
CA TYR A 272 12.97 0.03 -3.25
C TYR A 272 12.77 -1.46 -3.57
N CYS A 273 12.80 -1.84 -4.85
CA CYS A 273 12.80 -3.23 -5.31
C CYS A 273 13.82 -3.41 -6.44
N PRO A 274 15.11 -3.11 -6.17
CA PRO A 274 16.14 -3.27 -7.18
C PRO A 274 16.32 -4.76 -7.53
N SER A 275 16.60 -5.04 -8.78
CA SER A 275 17.00 -6.38 -9.21
C SER A 275 18.35 -6.77 -8.57
N LEU A 276 18.73 -8.04 -8.64
CA LEU A 276 20.00 -8.49 -8.07
C LEU A 276 21.19 -7.84 -8.79
N GLU A 277 21.10 -7.68 -10.13
CA GLU A 277 22.11 -6.97 -10.93
C GLU A 277 22.32 -5.55 -10.42
N ASP A 278 21.21 -4.84 -10.15
CA ASP A 278 21.23 -3.47 -9.63
C ASP A 278 21.90 -3.39 -8.25
N LYS A 279 21.58 -4.36 -7.36
CA LYS A 279 22.19 -4.39 -6.01
C LYS A 279 23.69 -4.60 -6.07
N ILE A 280 24.14 -5.54 -6.90
CA ILE A 280 25.56 -5.88 -7.02
C ILE A 280 26.34 -4.77 -7.72
N ALA A 281 25.74 -4.12 -8.73
CA ALA A 281 26.38 -3.01 -9.44
C ALA A 281 26.48 -1.73 -8.59
N ARG A 282 25.40 -1.39 -7.85
CA ARG A 282 25.36 -0.16 -7.04
C ARG A 282 26.06 -0.27 -5.68
N PHE A 283 26.21 -1.48 -5.15
CA PHE A 283 26.82 -1.75 -3.84
C PHE A 283 27.93 -2.80 -3.97
N PRO A 284 29.00 -2.51 -4.75
CA PRO A 284 30.06 -3.47 -5.04
C PRO A 284 30.87 -3.87 -3.79
N GLU A 285 30.84 -3.04 -2.75
CA GLU A 285 31.51 -3.28 -1.46
C GLU A 285 30.78 -4.33 -0.61
N ARG A 286 29.49 -4.58 -0.86
CA ARG A 286 28.74 -5.58 -0.11
C ARG A 286 29.12 -6.99 -0.56
N GLN A 287 29.58 -7.79 0.39
CA GLN A 287 30.00 -9.17 0.12
C GLN A 287 28.83 -10.13 -0.08
N ARG A 288 27.65 -9.81 0.46
CA ARG A 288 26.45 -10.65 0.39
C ARG A 288 25.16 -9.82 0.46
N HIS A 289 24.11 -10.33 -0.18
CA HIS A 289 22.74 -9.81 -0.09
C HIS A 289 21.82 -10.87 0.51
N PRO A 290 20.83 -10.50 1.33
CA PRO A 290 19.90 -11.47 1.89
C PRO A 290 18.99 -12.04 0.80
N VAL A 291 18.77 -13.35 0.88
CA VAL A 291 17.82 -14.13 0.10
C VAL A 291 16.84 -14.76 1.09
N VAL A 292 15.54 -14.67 0.80
CA VAL A 292 14.52 -15.33 1.62
C VAL A 292 13.74 -16.27 0.73
N VAL A 293 13.69 -17.53 1.15
CA VAL A 293 12.87 -18.57 0.51
C VAL A 293 11.50 -18.54 1.19
N GLU A 294 10.51 -18.11 0.47
CA GLU A 294 9.14 -17.91 0.96
C GLU A 294 8.20 -18.96 0.34
N PRO A 295 7.44 -19.74 1.14
CA PRO A 295 6.43 -20.67 0.57
C PRO A 295 5.34 -19.88 -0.14
N GLU A 296 4.90 -20.35 -1.32
CA GLU A 296 3.81 -19.72 -2.07
C GLU A 296 2.42 -20.20 -1.65
N GLY A 297 2.32 -21.19 -0.78
CA GLY A 297 1.05 -21.70 -0.25
C GLY A 297 1.19 -22.99 0.54
N LEU A 298 0.05 -23.51 1.02
CA LEU A 298 -0.03 -24.76 1.79
C LEU A 298 -0.06 -25.99 0.89
N HIS A 299 -0.65 -25.86 -0.29
CA HIS A 299 -0.93 -26.96 -1.22
C HIS A 299 -0.05 -26.92 -2.48
N THR A 300 1.02 -26.16 -2.46
CA THR A 300 2.01 -26.10 -3.53
C THR A 300 3.41 -26.40 -3.02
N SER A 301 4.23 -27.00 -3.86
CA SER A 301 5.66 -27.18 -3.60
C SER A 301 6.51 -25.98 -4.08
N GLU A 302 5.89 -24.96 -4.69
CA GLU A 302 6.60 -23.79 -5.17
C GLU A 302 7.06 -22.91 -4.01
N VAL A 303 8.30 -22.43 -4.09
CA VAL A 303 8.86 -21.43 -3.20
C VAL A 303 9.35 -20.23 -3.98
N TYR A 304 9.10 -19.05 -3.42
CA TYR A 304 9.50 -17.76 -3.98
C TYR A 304 10.90 -17.37 -3.48
N LEU A 305 11.82 -17.09 -4.40
CA LEU A 305 13.21 -16.79 -4.05
C LEU A 305 13.42 -15.27 -3.95
N LYS A 306 12.91 -14.67 -2.89
CA LYS A 306 13.00 -13.23 -2.65
C LYS A 306 14.45 -12.76 -2.54
N GLY A 307 14.78 -11.73 -3.31
CA GLY A 307 16.12 -11.16 -3.35
C GLY A 307 16.91 -11.55 -4.61
N LEU A 308 16.46 -12.60 -5.34
CA LEU A 308 17.05 -13.08 -6.58
C LEU A 308 16.31 -12.59 -7.85
N GLY A 309 15.46 -11.55 -7.73
CA GLY A 309 14.85 -10.93 -8.91
C GLY A 309 15.91 -10.40 -9.87
N ASN A 310 15.84 -10.84 -11.12
CA ASN A 310 16.78 -10.48 -12.16
C ASN A 310 16.13 -10.57 -13.55
N SER A 311 16.85 -10.14 -14.57
CA SER A 311 16.42 -10.25 -15.97
C SER A 311 17.46 -10.91 -16.86
N LEU A 312 18.39 -11.66 -16.26
CA LEU A 312 19.41 -12.42 -16.99
C LEU A 312 18.80 -13.52 -17.86
N PRO A 313 19.52 -14.03 -18.88
CA PRO A 313 19.10 -15.21 -19.64
C PRO A 313 18.76 -16.41 -18.76
N ALA A 314 17.82 -17.24 -19.20
CA ALA A 314 17.25 -18.32 -18.38
C ALA A 314 18.30 -19.36 -17.94
N ASP A 315 19.28 -19.68 -18.78
CA ASP A 315 20.42 -20.55 -18.46
C ASP A 315 21.28 -19.97 -17.32
N LEU A 316 21.59 -18.70 -17.37
CA LEU A 316 22.35 -18.01 -16.33
C LEU A 316 21.54 -17.88 -15.03
N GLN A 317 20.22 -17.82 -15.09
CA GLN A 317 19.40 -17.82 -13.87
C GLN A 317 19.52 -19.13 -13.10
N ILE A 318 19.67 -20.26 -13.78
CA ILE A 318 19.89 -21.57 -13.13
C ILE A 318 21.22 -21.56 -12.38
N GLU A 319 22.32 -21.13 -13.04
CA GLU A 319 23.63 -21.04 -12.42
C GLU A 319 23.63 -20.05 -11.24
N LEU A 320 22.96 -18.90 -11.41
CA LEU A 320 22.83 -17.88 -10.39
C LEU A 320 22.12 -18.42 -9.15
N VAL A 321 20.98 -19.06 -9.30
CA VAL A 321 20.22 -19.63 -8.18
C VAL A 321 21.05 -20.70 -7.49
N ARG A 322 21.67 -21.61 -8.24
CA ARG A 322 22.50 -22.70 -7.69
C ARG A 322 23.83 -22.23 -7.08
N SER A 323 24.19 -20.96 -7.26
CA SER A 323 25.36 -20.36 -6.58
C SER A 323 25.06 -19.88 -5.16
N VAL A 324 23.80 -19.95 -4.72
CA VAL A 324 23.34 -19.51 -3.39
C VAL A 324 23.29 -20.71 -2.43
N PRO A 325 23.88 -20.59 -1.21
CA PRO A 325 23.85 -21.68 -0.23
C PRO A 325 22.44 -22.18 0.11
N GLY A 326 22.27 -23.51 0.04
CA GLY A 326 20.99 -24.21 0.21
C GLY A 326 20.12 -24.26 -1.06
N LEU A 327 20.58 -23.70 -2.18
CA LEU A 327 19.92 -23.73 -3.48
C LEU A 327 20.74 -24.44 -4.55
N GLU A 328 21.79 -25.20 -4.20
CA GLU A 328 22.74 -25.82 -5.14
C GLU A 328 22.05 -26.77 -6.11
N GLU A 329 21.01 -27.46 -5.66
CA GLU A 329 20.23 -28.41 -6.45
C GLU A 329 18.86 -27.83 -6.88
N ALA A 330 18.65 -26.52 -6.72
CA ALA A 330 17.35 -25.92 -6.99
C ALA A 330 16.87 -26.11 -8.43
N GLU A 331 15.64 -26.58 -8.57
CA GLU A 331 14.92 -26.70 -9.84
C GLU A 331 14.03 -25.46 -10.02
N ILE A 332 14.31 -24.62 -11.01
CA ILE A 332 13.50 -23.44 -11.31
C ILE A 332 12.21 -23.87 -12.00
N VAL A 333 11.08 -23.60 -11.37
CA VAL A 333 9.73 -23.83 -11.92
C VAL A 333 9.29 -22.65 -12.79
N ARG A 334 9.60 -21.42 -12.34
CA ARG A 334 9.29 -20.18 -13.06
C ARG A 334 10.53 -19.29 -13.07
N PRO A 335 11.04 -18.90 -14.26
CA PRO A 335 12.16 -17.97 -14.33
C PRO A 335 11.78 -16.59 -13.81
N ALA A 336 12.79 -15.83 -13.36
CA ALA A 336 12.67 -14.40 -13.14
C ALA A 336 12.49 -13.67 -14.47
N TYR A 337 11.85 -12.51 -14.42
CA TYR A 337 11.78 -11.60 -15.56
C TYR A 337 11.65 -10.15 -15.12
N ALA A 338 12.06 -9.25 -16.00
CA ALA A 338 11.69 -7.85 -15.91
C ALA A 338 10.44 -7.58 -16.76
N ILE A 339 9.60 -6.65 -16.33
CA ILE A 339 8.46 -6.16 -17.10
C ILE A 339 8.50 -4.64 -17.15
N GLU A 340 8.42 -4.10 -18.36
CA GLU A 340 8.15 -2.69 -18.64
C GLU A 340 6.68 -2.49 -18.97
N TYR A 341 6.14 -1.37 -18.57
CA TYR A 341 4.75 -1.00 -18.83
C TYR A 341 4.57 0.51 -18.81
N ASP A 342 3.52 0.99 -19.49
CA ASP A 342 3.15 2.39 -19.46
C ASP A 342 2.44 2.74 -18.15
N TYR A 343 2.70 3.95 -17.66
CA TYR A 343 1.91 4.58 -16.61
C TYR A 343 1.51 5.99 -17.05
N VAL A 344 0.48 6.54 -16.43
CA VAL A 344 0.05 7.94 -16.61
C VAL A 344 0.56 8.73 -15.41
N ASP A 345 1.16 9.90 -15.66
CA ASP A 345 1.64 10.78 -14.58
C ASP A 345 0.47 11.22 -13.69
N PRO A 346 0.49 10.88 -12.40
CA PRO A 346 -0.62 11.18 -11.50
C PRO A 346 -0.84 12.68 -11.25
N SER A 347 0.08 13.55 -11.62
CA SER A 347 -0.13 15.00 -11.56
C SER A 347 -1.28 15.49 -12.48
N CYS A 348 -1.67 14.69 -13.46
CA CYS A 348 -2.85 14.97 -14.31
C CYS A 348 -4.18 14.59 -13.64
N LEU A 349 -4.17 14.05 -12.43
CA LEU A 349 -5.37 13.68 -11.70
C LEU A 349 -5.77 14.73 -10.66
N ARG A 350 -7.06 14.77 -10.36
CA ARG A 350 -7.62 15.42 -9.18
C ARG A 350 -7.35 14.57 -7.94
N VAL A 351 -7.55 15.13 -6.77
CA VAL A 351 -7.47 14.37 -5.49
C VAL A 351 -8.46 13.22 -5.40
N THR A 352 -9.51 13.22 -6.21
CA THR A 352 -10.48 12.12 -6.34
C THR A 352 -9.96 10.96 -7.18
N LEU A 353 -8.77 11.07 -7.76
CA LEU A 353 -8.17 10.21 -8.79
C LEU A 353 -8.92 10.24 -10.14
N GLU A 354 -9.83 11.20 -10.34
CA GLU A 354 -10.39 11.52 -11.66
C GLU A 354 -9.38 12.30 -12.49
N THR A 355 -9.31 12.04 -13.79
CA THR A 355 -8.44 12.82 -14.68
C THR A 355 -8.94 14.27 -14.82
N LYS A 356 -8.03 15.25 -14.86
CA LYS A 356 -8.37 16.67 -15.04
C LYS A 356 -8.94 16.96 -16.43
N GLN A 357 -8.52 16.20 -17.45
CA GLN A 357 -8.85 16.43 -18.86
C GLN A 357 -10.12 15.72 -19.29
N ILE A 358 -10.40 14.53 -18.77
CA ILE A 358 -11.50 13.67 -19.22
C ILE A 358 -12.37 13.34 -18.01
N LYS A 359 -13.55 13.97 -17.93
CA LYS A 359 -14.51 13.72 -16.84
C LYS A 359 -15.00 12.27 -16.89
N GLY A 360 -15.24 11.69 -15.72
CA GLY A 360 -15.72 10.32 -15.58
C GLY A 360 -14.64 9.24 -15.82
N LEU A 361 -13.36 9.61 -16.01
CA LEU A 361 -12.23 8.68 -16.13
C LEU A 361 -11.36 8.77 -14.89
N TYR A 362 -11.20 7.64 -14.19
CA TYR A 362 -10.38 7.49 -12.98
C TYR A 362 -9.24 6.51 -13.23
N LEU A 363 -8.10 6.72 -12.55
CA LEU A 363 -6.94 5.84 -12.64
C LEU A 363 -6.55 5.37 -11.24
N ALA A 364 -6.27 4.07 -11.09
CA ALA A 364 -5.88 3.50 -9.81
C ALA A 364 -4.82 2.38 -9.95
N GLY A 365 -3.85 2.34 -9.02
CA GLY A 365 -2.82 1.33 -8.98
C GLY A 365 -1.60 1.67 -9.82
N GLN A 366 -0.98 0.65 -10.47
CA GLN A 366 0.28 0.83 -11.19
C GLN A 366 0.18 1.76 -12.40
N VAL A 367 -0.96 1.78 -13.08
CA VAL A 367 -1.23 2.73 -14.17
C VAL A 367 -1.12 4.18 -13.70
N ASN A 368 -1.32 4.42 -12.43
CA ASN A 368 -1.21 5.71 -11.75
C ASN A 368 0.13 5.88 -10.99
N GLY A 369 1.19 5.27 -11.46
CA GLY A 369 2.54 5.54 -11.00
C GLY A 369 2.97 4.87 -9.71
N THR A 370 2.20 3.96 -9.11
CA THR A 370 2.60 3.25 -7.88
C THR A 370 3.18 1.86 -8.17
N SER A 371 3.82 1.27 -7.15
CA SER A 371 4.34 -0.10 -7.20
C SER A 371 4.13 -0.79 -5.84
N GLY A 372 3.07 -1.57 -5.75
CA GLY A 372 2.73 -2.38 -4.58
C GLY A 372 1.25 -2.72 -4.53
N TYR A 373 0.92 -3.86 -3.90
CA TYR A 373 -0.44 -4.36 -3.77
C TYR A 373 -1.31 -3.44 -2.93
N GLU A 374 -0.76 -2.99 -1.80
CA GLU A 374 -1.45 -2.15 -0.82
C GLU A 374 -1.70 -0.75 -1.37
N GLU A 375 -0.73 -0.18 -2.09
CA GLU A 375 -0.89 1.11 -2.77
C GLU A 375 -1.96 1.02 -3.86
N ALA A 376 -2.01 -0.10 -4.60
CA ALA A 376 -3.02 -0.32 -5.63
C ALA A 376 -4.41 -0.48 -5.02
N ALA A 377 -4.56 -1.27 -3.96
CA ALA A 377 -5.81 -1.47 -3.25
C ALA A 377 -6.35 -0.15 -2.66
N ALA A 378 -5.50 0.63 -2.00
CA ALA A 378 -5.86 1.92 -1.44
C ALA A 378 -6.38 2.91 -2.50
N GLN A 379 -5.70 2.98 -3.66
CA GLN A 379 -6.17 3.82 -4.78
C GLN A 379 -7.47 3.30 -5.38
N GLY A 380 -7.61 1.97 -5.49
CA GLY A 380 -8.84 1.34 -5.98
C GLY A 380 -10.04 1.70 -5.11
N LEU A 381 -9.93 1.50 -3.80
CA LEU A 381 -10.96 1.87 -2.84
C LEU A 381 -11.31 3.36 -2.94
N TRP A 382 -10.29 4.22 -2.96
CA TRP A 382 -10.46 5.67 -3.08
C TRP A 382 -11.17 6.08 -4.38
N ALA A 383 -10.75 5.55 -5.53
CA ALA A 383 -11.35 5.84 -6.82
C ALA A 383 -12.78 5.31 -6.91
N GLY A 384 -13.05 4.10 -6.39
CA GLY A 384 -14.38 3.50 -6.34
C GLY A 384 -15.37 4.34 -5.54
N ILE A 385 -14.99 4.78 -4.34
CA ILE A 385 -15.81 5.67 -3.49
C ILE A 385 -16.08 7.00 -4.21
N ASN A 386 -15.06 7.64 -4.78
CA ASN A 386 -15.21 8.94 -5.43
C ASN A 386 -16.01 8.88 -6.74
N ALA A 387 -15.84 7.84 -7.54
CA ALA A 387 -16.66 7.61 -8.71
C ALA A 387 -18.14 7.40 -8.32
N ALA A 388 -18.39 6.65 -7.24
CA ALA A 388 -19.72 6.46 -6.71
C ALA A 388 -20.33 7.79 -6.21
N HIS A 389 -19.59 8.57 -5.43
CA HIS A 389 -20.03 9.88 -4.95
C HIS A 389 -20.37 10.83 -6.11
N ALA A 390 -19.53 10.89 -7.14
CA ALA A 390 -19.79 11.72 -8.31
C ALA A 390 -21.10 11.35 -9.04
N ILE A 391 -21.41 10.06 -9.14
CA ILE A 391 -22.64 9.57 -9.75
C ILE A 391 -23.88 9.81 -8.87
N LEU A 392 -23.70 9.69 -7.55
CA LEU A 392 -24.77 9.90 -6.55
C LEU A 392 -24.99 11.38 -6.22
N GLY A 393 -24.21 12.30 -6.78
CA GLY A 393 -24.29 13.74 -6.50
C GLY A 393 -23.85 14.09 -5.06
N LYS A 394 -22.99 13.27 -4.45
CA LYS A 394 -22.44 13.52 -3.12
C LYS A 394 -21.10 14.28 -3.21
N GLU A 395 -20.74 14.95 -2.12
CA GLU A 395 -19.42 15.59 -2.00
C GLU A 395 -18.27 14.57 -2.16
N PRO A 396 -17.13 14.96 -2.73
CA PRO A 396 -15.97 14.10 -2.85
C PRO A 396 -15.49 13.55 -1.50
N PHE A 397 -15.15 12.27 -1.45
CA PHE A 397 -14.52 11.66 -0.30
C PHE A 397 -13.01 11.92 -0.32
N ILE A 398 -12.56 12.78 0.57
CA ILE A 398 -11.15 13.18 0.65
C ILE A 398 -10.66 12.99 2.09
N LEU A 399 -9.55 12.31 2.23
CA LEU A 399 -8.78 12.24 3.46
C LEU A 399 -7.52 13.09 3.30
N ASP A 400 -7.23 13.94 4.28
CA ASP A 400 -6.01 14.72 4.24
C ASP A 400 -4.79 13.93 4.76
N ARG A 401 -3.60 14.53 4.66
CA ARG A 401 -2.34 13.93 5.10
C ARG A 401 -2.27 13.67 6.61
N SER A 402 -3.13 14.30 7.38
CA SER A 402 -3.24 14.10 8.84
C SER A 402 -4.28 13.03 9.20
N ASP A 403 -5.13 12.64 8.27
CA ASP A 403 -6.15 11.61 8.48
C ASP A 403 -5.61 10.20 8.23
N SER A 404 -4.77 10.02 7.19
CA SER A 404 -4.39 8.68 6.74
C SER A 404 -3.12 8.64 5.89
N TYR A 405 -2.48 7.46 5.84
CA TYR A 405 -1.45 7.14 4.84
C TYR A 405 -2.01 7.12 3.42
N MET A 406 -3.28 6.74 3.25
CA MET A 406 -3.98 6.85 1.96
C MET A 406 -4.03 8.31 1.51
N GLY A 407 -4.37 9.26 2.40
CA GLY A 407 -4.33 10.70 2.13
C GLY A 407 -2.93 11.20 1.80
N VAL A 408 -1.90 10.77 2.55
CA VAL A 408 -0.50 11.07 2.23
C VAL A 408 -0.14 10.59 0.83
N MET A 409 -0.51 9.36 0.45
CA MET A 409 -0.21 8.79 -0.85
C MET A 409 -0.89 9.56 -1.99
N VAL A 410 -2.18 9.79 -1.88
CA VAL A 410 -2.95 10.48 -2.93
C VAL A 410 -2.43 11.91 -3.11
N ASP A 411 -2.20 12.64 -2.01
CA ASP A 411 -1.65 13.98 -2.08
C ASP A 411 -0.24 14.00 -2.72
N ASP A 412 0.67 13.10 -2.32
CA ASP A 412 1.99 12.98 -2.95
C ASP A 412 1.89 12.74 -4.47
N LEU A 413 1.01 11.82 -4.88
CA LEU A 413 0.82 11.48 -6.30
C LEU A 413 0.33 12.69 -7.11
N VAL A 414 -0.75 13.34 -6.69
CA VAL A 414 -1.39 14.38 -7.51
C VAL A 414 -0.68 15.74 -7.45
N THR A 415 0.12 16.00 -6.39
CA THR A 415 0.82 17.28 -6.21
C THR A 415 2.26 17.25 -6.68
N ARG A 416 2.95 16.11 -6.55
CA ARG A 416 4.37 15.98 -6.88
C ARG A 416 4.62 15.18 -8.15
N GLY A 417 3.63 14.41 -8.61
CA GLY A 417 3.84 13.45 -9.67
C GLY A 417 4.83 12.36 -9.27
N VAL A 418 5.31 11.59 -10.23
CA VAL A 418 6.28 10.52 -9.98
C VAL A 418 7.38 10.51 -11.06
N THR A 419 8.62 10.36 -10.63
CA THR A 419 9.78 10.13 -11.50
C THR A 419 10.30 8.69 -11.42
N GLU A 420 9.88 7.96 -10.41
CA GLU A 420 10.14 6.54 -10.17
C GLU A 420 8.86 5.91 -9.58
N PRO A 421 8.66 4.58 -9.68
CA PRO A 421 7.49 3.94 -9.09
C PRO A 421 7.33 4.28 -7.61
N TYR A 422 6.21 4.96 -7.28
CA TYR A 422 5.91 5.38 -5.91
C TYR A 422 5.70 4.16 -5.00
N ARG A 423 6.27 4.23 -3.80
CA ARG A 423 6.08 3.25 -2.75
C ARG A 423 5.85 3.93 -1.42
N MET A 424 4.82 3.48 -0.70
CA MET A 424 4.54 3.97 0.63
C MET A 424 5.62 3.51 1.63
N SER A 425 6.02 4.43 2.48
CA SER A 425 6.89 4.18 3.63
C SER A 425 6.50 5.11 4.77
N THR A 426 6.82 4.72 6.01
CA THR A 426 6.54 5.55 7.19
C THR A 426 7.28 6.90 7.19
N SER A 427 8.34 7.04 6.38
CA SER A 427 9.08 8.30 6.25
C SER A 427 8.34 9.38 5.43
N ARG A 428 7.29 9.00 4.68
CA ARG A 428 6.50 9.96 3.89
C ARG A 428 5.47 10.71 4.70
N ALA A 429 5.07 10.15 5.85
CA ALA A 429 4.08 10.78 6.73
C ALA A 429 4.77 11.70 7.75
N GLU A 430 4.30 12.94 7.83
CA GLU A 430 4.76 13.95 8.80
C GLU A 430 4.24 13.61 10.21
N TYR A 431 3.00 13.14 10.31
CA TYR A 431 2.28 12.93 11.57
C TYR A 431 2.24 11.44 11.97
N ARG A 432 3.40 10.75 11.94
CA ARG A 432 3.50 9.28 12.11
C ARG A 432 2.93 8.76 13.42
N LEU A 433 2.98 9.51 14.51
CA LEU A 433 2.40 9.11 15.80
C LEU A 433 0.87 9.18 15.80
N LEU A 434 0.28 10.06 14.99
CA LEU A 434 -1.17 10.11 14.78
C LEU A 434 -1.64 9.03 13.81
N LEU A 435 -0.79 8.64 12.84
CA LEU A 435 -1.14 7.71 11.76
C LEU A 435 -0.59 6.30 12.00
N ARG A 436 -0.63 5.80 13.24
CA ARG A 436 -0.16 4.46 13.53
C ARG A 436 -1.05 3.39 12.91
N GLU A 437 -0.48 2.19 12.71
CA GLU A 437 -1.23 1.03 12.24
C GLU A 437 -2.32 0.61 13.23
N ASP A 438 -2.00 0.63 14.53
CA ASP A 438 -2.88 0.19 15.61
C ASP A 438 -4.13 1.06 15.78
N ASN A 439 -4.10 2.33 15.38
CA ASN A 439 -5.21 3.27 15.55
C ASN A 439 -5.95 3.61 14.24
N ALA A 440 -5.76 2.84 13.17
CA ALA A 440 -6.44 3.11 11.89
C ALA A 440 -7.98 3.10 12.05
N ALA A 441 -8.50 2.19 12.86
CA ALA A 441 -9.93 2.12 13.17
C ALA A 441 -10.45 3.35 13.91
N ASP A 442 -9.71 3.85 14.92
CA ASP A 442 -10.08 5.08 15.66
C ASP A 442 -10.24 6.30 14.73
N ARG A 443 -9.48 6.32 13.62
CA ARG A 443 -9.46 7.44 12.66
C ARG A 443 -10.50 7.33 11.54
N LEU A 444 -10.79 6.11 11.08
CA LEU A 444 -11.45 5.90 9.78
C LEU A 444 -12.72 5.06 9.85
N LEU A 445 -12.95 4.27 10.91
CA LEU A 445 -14.06 3.32 10.94
C LEU A 445 -15.44 3.99 10.82
N SER A 446 -15.65 5.13 11.51
CA SER A 446 -16.89 5.91 11.38
C SER A 446 -17.12 6.40 9.96
N LYS A 447 -16.04 6.83 9.26
CA LYS A 447 -16.13 7.24 7.85
C LYS A 447 -16.53 6.06 6.96
N GLY A 448 -15.95 4.85 7.21
CA GLY A 448 -16.33 3.62 6.50
C GLY A 448 -17.79 3.23 6.71
N HIS A 449 -18.31 3.45 7.92
CA HIS A 449 -19.73 3.23 8.25
C HIS A 449 -20.62 4.24 7.53
N ASP A 450 -20.29 5.52 7.57
CA ASP A 450 -21.04 6.61 6.89
C ASP A 450 -21.12 6.41 5.37
N LEU A 451 -20.10 5.76 4.78
CA LEU A 451 -20.10 5.33 3.39
C LEU A 451 -20.98 4.10 3.11
N GLY A 452 -21.47 3.41 4.16
CA GLY A 452 -22.22 2.17 4.05
C GLY A 452 -21.35 0.93 3.75
N LEU A 453 -20.03 1.03 3.94
CA LEU A 453 -19.05 -0.04 3.64
C LEU A 453 -18.70 -0.89 4.87
N ILE A 454 -18.99 -0.41 6.07
CA ILE A 454 -18.74 -1.11 7.33
C ILE A 454 -20.09 -1.43 8.02
N PRO A 455 -20.33 -2.69 8.42
CA PRO A 455 -21.50 -3.07 9.18
C PRO A 455 -21.54 -2.43 10.57
N GLU A 456 -22.74 -2.15 11.08
CA GLU A 456 -22.99 -1.49 12.37
C GLU A 456 -22.41 -2.27 13.57
N ASP A 457 -22.48 -3.61 13.54
CA ASP A 457 -21.93 -4.45 14.60
C ASP A 457 -20.41 -4.33 14.77
N VAL A 458 -19.67 -4.04 13.68
CA VAL A 458 -18.24 -3.78 13.73
C VAL A 458 -17.96 -2.45 14.44
N CYS A 459 -18.76 -1.42 14.15
CA CYS A 459 -18.66 -0.13 14.81
C CYS A 459 -18.95 -0.26 16.30
N HIS A 460 -20.02 -0.95 16.68
CA HIS A 460 -20.37 -1.18 18.09
C HIS A 460 -19.24 -1.86 18.86
N ARG A 461 -18.68 -2.95 18.32
CA ARG A 461 -17.55 -3.64 18.98
C ARG A 461 -16.33 -2.74 19.15
N HIS A 462 -16.05 -1.91 18.15
CA HIS A 462 -14.94 -0.95 18.24
C HIS A 462 -15.19 0.14 19.28
N ASP A 463 -16.39 0.69 19.32
CA ASP A 463 -16.79 1.72 20.28
C ASP A 463 -16.79 1.20 21.72
N GLU A 464 -17.22 -0.04 21.96
CA GLU A 464 -17.11 -0.70 23.27
C GLU A 464 -15.64 -0.77 23.71
N ARG A 465 -14.75 -1.23 22.81
CA ARG A 465 -13.31 -1.34 23.09
C ARG A 465 -12.65 0.03 23.33
N ARG A 466 -13.10 1.05 22.61
CA ARG A 466 -12.64 2.43 22.83
C ARG A 466 -13.08 2.97 24.19
N ARG A 467 -14.33 2.75 24.59
CA ARG A 467 -14.83 3.14 25.92
C ARG A 467 -14.06 2.42 27.03
N GLU A 468 -13.84 1.13 26.91
CA GLU A 468 -13.04 0.37 27.86
C GLU A 468 -11.62 0.97 28.01
N ARG A 469 -10.97 1.34 26.90
CA ARG A 469 -9.66 2.00 26.92
C ARG A 469 -9.71 3.34 27.65
N GLU A 470 -10.70 4.18 27.37
CA GLU A 470 -10.90 5.49 27.99
C GLU A 470 -11.14 5.35 29.50
N GLU A 471 -11.95 4.38 29.93
CA GLU A 471 -12.19 4.06 31.32
C GLU A 471 -10.93 3.60 32.06
N LEU A 472 -10.16 2.71 31.45
CA LEU A 472 -8.90 2.23 32.03
C LEU A 472 -7.85 3.36 32.14
N CYS A 473 -7.74 4.22 31.12
CA CYS A 473 -6.88 5.40 31.20
C CYS A 473 -7.32 6.35 32.32
N SER A 474 -8.61 6.59 32.47
CA SER A 474 -9.15 7.45 33.54
C SER A 474 -8.88 6.88 34.93
N ARG A 475 -9.03 5.55 35.08
CA ARG A 475 -8.68 4.85 36.34
C ARG A 475 -7.19 4.98 36.68
N LEU A 476 -6.30 4.84 35.68
CA LEU A 476 -4.84 5.00 35.88
C LEU A 476 -4.48 6.44 36.28
N GLU A 477 -5.21 7.45 35.82
CA GLU A 477 -4.97 8.84 36.24
C GLU A 477 -5.44 9.08 37.69
N ALA A 478 -6.53 8.46 38.09
CA ALA A 478 -7.10 8.59 39.44
C ALA A 478 -6.30 7.83 40.52
N VAL A 479 -5.74 6.66 40.16
CA VAL A 479 -5.07 5.80 41.14
C VAL A 479 -3.76 6.40 41.60
N ARG A 480 -3.47 6.29 42.92
CA ARG A 480 -2.21 6.72 43.53
C ARG A 480 -1.37 5.52 43.92
N ILE A 481 -0.22 5.36 43.26
CA ILE A 481 0.76 4.33 43.53
C ILE A 481 1.72 4.87 44.59
N ARG A 482 1.75 4.23 45.77
CA ARG A 482 2.68 4.57 46.84
C ARG A 482 3.96 3.74 46.71
N PRO A 483 5.12 4.27 47.13
CA PRO A 483 6.35 3.48 47.24
C PRO A 483 6.13 2.27 48.13
N CYS A 484 6.40 1.08 47.59
CA CYS A 484 6.43 -0.18 48.34
C CYS A 484 7.41 -1.16 47.69
N ALA A 485 7.72 -2.27 48.36
CA ALA A 485 8.69 -3.24 47.87
C ALA A 485 8.34 -3.79 46.48
N ASP A 486 7.07 -4.15 46.25
CA ASP A 486 6.63 -4.75 44.99
C ASP A 486 6.74 -3.77 43.83
N VAL A 487 6.31 -2.54 44.02
CA VAL A 487 6.38 -1.47 43.00
C VAL A 487 7.84 -1.14 42.68
N ASN A 488 8.70 -0.98 43.72
CA ASN A 488 10.11 -0.71 43.49
C ASN A 488 10.85 -1.90 42.90
N HIS A 489 10.47 -3.13 43.24
CA HIS A 489 11.02 -4.32 42.58
C HIS A 489 10.80 -4.32 41.06
N VAL A 490 9.59 -3.99 40.60
CA VAL A 490 9.30 -3.89 39.18
C VAL A 490 10.22 -2.88 38.47
N VAL A 491 10.41 -1.72 39.07
CA VAL A 491 11.20 -0.64 38.46
C VAL A 491 12.70 -1.00 38.49
N VAL A 492 13.23 -1.42 39.64
CA VAL A 492 14.65 -1.67 39.84
C VAL A 492 15.11 -2.91 39.05
N SER A 493 14.30 -3.98 38.98
CA SER A 493 14.61 -5.16 38.17
C SER A 493 14.83 -4.88 36.69
N ARG A 494 14.33 -3.76 36.18
CA ARG A 494 14.49 -3.29 34.79
C ARG A 494 15.49 -2.14 34.66
N GLY A 495 16.27 -1.84 35.71
CA GLY A 495 17.33 -0.82 35.68
C GLY A 495 16.84 0.60 35.93
N GLY A 496 15.61 0.80 36.37
CA GLY A 496 15.09 2.09 36.78
C GLY A 496 15.43 2.44 38.24
N SER A 497 15.22 3.72 38.60
CA SER A 497 15.39 4.21 39.99
C SER A 497 14.11 4.01 40.79
N GLU A 498 14.24 3.67 42.08
CA GLU A 498 13.11 3.55 42.99
C GLU A 498 12.22 4.78 42.98
N ILE A 499 10.91 4.60 43.16
CA ILE A 499 10.00 5.69 43.43
C ILE A 499 10.05 6.04 44.91
N THR A 500 10.15 7.32 45.21
CA THR A 500 10.22 7.85 46.59
C THR A 500 8.97 8.59 47.01
N GLU A 501 8.14 8.99 46.03
CA GLU A 501 6.89 9.73 46.21
C GLU A 501 5.71 9.01 45.53
N ALA A 502 4.49 9.28 45.99
CA ALA A 502 3.29 8.73 45.38
C ALA A 502 3.07 9.34 43.97
N LEU A 503 2.90 8.48 42.96
CA LEU A 503 2.65 8.85 41.57
C LEU A 503 1.24 8.42 41.15
N THR A 504 0.67 9.08 40.13
CA THR A 504 -0.49 8.52 39.42
C THR A 504 -0.06 7.30 38.61
N GLY A 505 -1.02 6.39 38.33
CA GLY A 505 -0.75 5.23 37.45
C GLY A 505 -0.24 5.64 36.07
N THR A 506 -0.76 6.73 35.52
CA THR A 506 -0.27 7.31 34.24
C THR A 506 1.17 7.83 34.36
N ARG A 507 1.54 8.55 35.44
CA ARG A 507 2.93 8.97 35.65
C ARG A 507 3.88 7.80 35.84
N PHE A 508 3.41 6.73 36.48
CA PHE A 508 4.17 5.50 36.67
C PHE A 508 4.41 4.80 35.31
N LEU A 509 3.35 4.66 34.45
CA LEU A 509 3.47 4.06 33.13
C LEU A 509 4.32 4.90 32.15
N LYS A 510 4.43 6.22 32.35
CA LYS A 510 5.30 7.10 31.53
C LYS A 510 6.79 6.80 31.72
N ARG A 511 7.18 6.06 32.74
CA ARG A 511 8.58 5.66 32.93
C ARG A 511 9.00 4.69 31.83
N PRO A 512 10.18 4.85 31.20
CA PRO A 512 10.62 4.02 30.08
C PRO A 512 10.68 2.51 30.42
N GLU A 513 11.09 2.19 31.64
CA GLU A 513 11.25 0.83 32.15
C GLU A 513 9.93 0.12 32.50
N VAL A 514 8.84 0.85 32.68
CA VAL A 514 7.52 0.31 33.06
C VAL A 514 6.70 0.01 31.80
N SER A 515 6.03 -1.12 31.77
CA SER A 515 5.14 -1.56 30.67
C SER A 515 3.71 -1.77 31.18
N ALA A 516 2.75 -1.90 30.25
CA ALA A 516 1.38 -2.23 30.61
C ALA A 516 1.28 -3.60 31.33
N SER A 517 2.14 -4.58 31.00
CA SER A 517 2.17 -5.87 31.71
C SER A 517 2.56 -5.74 33.19
N ASP A 518 3.39 -4.76 33.53
CA ASP A 518 3.75 -4.49 34.92
C ASP A 518 2.56 -3.94 35.69
N LEU A 519 1.72 -3.13 35.04
CA LEU A 519 0.48 -2.64 35.65
C LEU A 519 -0.52 -3.78 35.89
N VAL A 520 -0.56 -4.79 35.02
CA VAL A 520 -1.37 -6.00 35.26
C VAL A 520 -0.84 -6.75 36.49
N THR A 521 0.48 -6.97 36.58
CA THR A 521 1.12 -7.63 37.71
C THR A 521 0.86 -6.92 39.05
N LEU A 522 0.79 -5.57 39.02
CA LEU A 522 0.49 -4.76 40.20
C LEU A 522 -1.02 -4.58 40.47
N GLY A 523 -1.90 -5.25 39.72
CA GLY A 523 -3.38 -5.15 39.87
C GLY A 523 -3.96 -3.79 39.46
N LEU A 524 -3.21 -2.97 38.73
CA LEU A 524 -3.62 -1.64 38.25
C LEU A 524 -4.39 -1.71 36.92
N LEU A 525 -4.14 -2.75 36.14
CA LEU A 525 -4.93 -3.16 34.97
C LEU A 525 -5.53 -4.55 35.23
N PRO A 526 -6.66 -4.90 34.62
CA PRO A 526 -7.31 -6.19 34.82
C PRO A 526 -6.41 -7.37 34.41
N GLU A 527 -6.46 -8.47 35.17
CA GLU A 527 -5.92 -9.75 34.71
C GLU A 527 -6.66 -10.21 33.45
N GLY A 528 -5.91 -10.68 32.44
CA GLY A 528 -6.48 -11.12 31.17
C GLY A 528 -6.91 -10.00 30.22
N ILE A 529 -6.52 -8.76 30.49
CA ILE A 529 -6.71 -7.66 29.53
C ILE A 529 -6.19 -8.04 28.15
N ASP A 530 -6.95 -7.70 27.10
CA ASP A 530 -6.49 -7.91 25.73
C ASP A 530 -5.14 -7.21 25.47
N SER A 531 -4.19 -7.94 24.88
CA SER A 531 -2.81 -7.46 24.70
C SER A 531 -2.71 -6.22 23.81
N ASP A 532 -3.61 -6.07 22.84
CA ASP A 532 -3.62 -4.90 21.96
C ASP A 532 -4.24 -3.68 22.67
N LEU A 533 -5.23 -3.91 23.53
CA LEU A 533 -5.80 -2.87 24.38
C LEU A 533 -4.76 -2.35 25.39
N ALA A 534 -4.07 -3.27 26.08
CA ALA A 534 -2.99 -2.92 27.02
C ALA A 534 -1.87 -2.11 26.34
N ARG A 535 -1.49 -2.53 25.14
CA ARG A 535 -0.50 -1.83 24.32
C ARG A 535 -0.99 -0.44 23.85
N ALA A 536 -2.25 -0.31 23.45
CA ALA A 536 -2.83 0.97 23.05
C ALA A 536 -2.79 1.98 24.21
N ILE A 537 -3.15 1.54 25.43
CA ILE A 537 -3.04 2.35 26.66
C ILE A 537 -1.58 2.78 26.90
N GLU A 538 -0.63 1.86 26.80
CA GLU A 538 0.79 2.18 26.98
C GLU A 538 1.27 3.24 25.98
N ILE A 539 0.90 3.10 24.70
CA ILE A 539 1.27 4.06 23.66
C ILE A 539 0.66 5.43 23.92
N GLU A 540 -0.64 5.49 24.22
CA GLU A 540 -1.33 6.76 24.50
C GLU A 540 -0.69 7.49 25.67
N VAL A 541 -0.43 6.81 26.76
CA VAL A 541 0.16 7.40 27.97
C VAL A 541 1.62 7.83 27.75
N LYS A 542 2.45 6.97 27.16
CA LYS A 542 3.88 7.28 26.99
C LYS A 542 4.15 8.37 25.96
N TYR A 543 3.34 8.43 24.92
CA TYR A 543 3.55 9.36 23.80
C TYR A 543 2.59 10.57 23.82
N GLU A 544 1.79 10.76 24.87
CA GLU A 544 0.79 11.83 25.01
C GLU A 544 1.34 13.21 24.60
N GLY A 545 2.43 13.66 25.18
CA GLY A 545 3.01 14.97 24.89
C GLY A 545 3.46 15.15 23.43
N TYR A 546 3.93 14.07 22.78
CA TYR A 546 4.29 14.09 21.36
C TYR A 546 3.04 14.09 20.47
N ILE A 547 2.03 13.32 20.84
CA ILE A 547 0.73 13.27 20.15
C ILE A 547 0.07 14.63 20.17
N ASP A 548 0.03 15.30 21.33
CA ASP A 548 -0.55 16.64 21.49
C ASP A 548 0.21 17.73 20.71
N ARG A 549 1.53 17.59 20.62
CA ARG A 549 2.32 18.46 19.76
C ARG A 549 1.93 18.29 18.30
N GLN A 550 1.84 17.04 17.81
CA GLN A 550 1.43 16.76 16.43
C GLN A 550 -0.01 17.23 16.15
N ARG A 551 -0.94 17.08 17.09
CA ARG A 551 -2.32 17.61 16.95
C ARG A 551 -2.31 19.12 16.71
N ARG A 552 -1.54 19.88 17.47
CA ARG A 552 -1.40 21.34 17.27
C ARG A 552 -0.77 21.71 15.92
N GLU A 553 0.14 20.90 15.41
CA GLU A 553 0.72 21.08 14.08
C GLU A 553 -0.32 20.80 12.99
N VAL A 554 -1.14 19.76 13.16
CA VAL A 554 -2.26 19.42 12.26
C VAL A 554 -3.29 20.55 12.20
N ASP A 555 -3.66 21.15 13.33
CA ASP A 555 -4.64 22.26 13.35
C ASP A 555 -4.14 23.46 12.53
N ARG A 556 -2.84 23.78 12.63
CA ARG A 556 -2.22 24.82 11.81
C ARG A 556 -2.23 24.46 10.31
N PHE A 557 -1.93 23.21 9.99
CA PHE A 557 -1.93 22.71 8.62
C PHE A 557 -3.35 22.76 8.00
N ARG A 558 -4.37 22.30 8.73
CA ARG A 558 -5.77 22.35 8.28
C ARG A 558 -6.26 23.75 7.97
N ASN A 559 -5.76 24.75 8.64
CA ASN A 559 -6.08 26.14 8.31
C ASN A 559 -5.59 26.56 6.92
N LEU A 560 -4.45 26.05 6.45
CA LEU A 560 -3.98 26.28 5.08
C LEU A 560 -4.78 25.47 4.05
N GLU A 561 -5.20 24.25 4.39
CA GLU A 561 -6.03 23.42 3.50
C GLU A 561 -7.44 24.00 3.31
N ARG A 562 -7.99 24.71 4.28
CA ARG A 562 -9.29 25.37 4.15
C ARG A 562 -9.30 26.54 3.18
N ILE A 563 -8.14 27.12 2.87
CA ILE A 563 -8.02 28.20 1.89
C ILE A 563 -8.00 27.58 0.50
N GLN A 564 -9.18 27.52 -0.13
CA GLN A 564 -9.35 26.94 -1.44
C GLN A 564 -8.79 27.86 -2.55
N LEU A 565 -8.20 27.25 -3.56
CA LEU A 565 -7.77 27.88 -4.80
C LEU A 565 -8.78 27.52 -5.91
N PRO A 566 -9.38 28.50 -6.60
CA PRO A 566 -10.26 28.22 -7.73
C PRO A 566 -9.57 27.43 -8.83
N ASP A 567 -10.29 26.55 -9.51
CA ASP A 567 -9.75 25.73 -10.63
C ASP A 567 -9.17 26.59 -11.76
N ASP A 568 -9.69 27.80 -11.94
CA ASP A 568 -9.29 28.80 -12.94
C ASP A 568 -8.33 29.87 -12.40
N PHE A 569 -7.77 29.68 -11.18
CA PHE A 569 -6.87 30.68 -10.59
C PHE A 569 -5.65 30.92 -11.50
N ASP A 570 -5.45 32.20 -11.86
CA ASP A 570 -4.36 32.62 -12.74
C ASP A 570 -3.07 32.87 -11.96
N PHE A 571 -2.12 31.94 -12.04
CA PHE A 571 -0.80 32.07 -11.40
C PHE A 571 0.11 33.11 -12.10
N ASP A 572 -0.25 33.62 -13.30
CA ASP A 572 0.54 34.65 -13.97
C ASP A 572 0.46 36.01 -13.28
N ILE A 573 -0.65 36.31 -12.66
CA ILE A 573 -0.87 37.58 -11.95
C ILE A 573 -0.16 37.63 -10.58
N VAL A 574 0.36 36.49 -10.07
CA VAL A 574 0.98 36.44 -8.74
C VAL A 574 2.40 37.03 -8.82
N PRO A 575 2.68 38.14 -8.11
CA PRO A 575 3.99 38.77 -8.14
C PRO A 575 5.03 37.92 -7.41
N GLY A 576 6.28 37.94 -7.90
CA GLY A 576 7.41 37.29 -7.24
C GLY A 576 7.51 35.76 -7.40
N LEU A 577 6.63 35.13 -8.19
CA LEU A 577 6.81 33.75 -8.58
C LEU A 577 7.88 33.62 -9.70
N SER A 578 8.84 32.69 -9.52
CA SER A 578 9.73 32.33 -10.62
C SER A 578 8.97 31.68 -11.78
N ARG A 579 9.50 31.78 -13.00
CA ARG A 579 8.87 31.17 -14.18
C ARG A 579 8.66 29.66 -13.97
N GLU A 580 9.66 28.95 -13.46
CA GLU A 580 9.61 27.52 -13.19
C GLU A 580 8.50 27.16 -12.18
N LEU A 581 8.41 27.91 -11.07
CA LEU A 581 7.38 27.66 -10.05
C LEU A 581 5.98 27.95 -10.60
N ARG A 582 5.82 28.99 -11.40
CA ARG A 582 4.56 29.32 -12.06
C ARG A 582 4.09 28.21 -12.98
N GLU A 583 4.98 27.69 -13.83
CA GLU A 583 4.67 26.55 -14.71
C GLU A 583 4.28 25.30 -13.92
N ARG A 584 4.98 25.02 -12.83
CA ARG A 584 4.65 23.91 -11.92
C ARG A 584 3.27 24.07 -11.27
N LEU A 585 2.96 25.25 -10.73
CA LEU A 585 1.65 25.52 -10.15
C LEU A 585 0.52 25.41 -11.16
N LYS A 586 0.73 25.86 -12.41
CA LYS A 586 -0.22 25.67 -13.52
C LYS A 586 -0.42 24.21 -13.90
N ALA A 587 0.65 23.42 -13.89
CA ALA A 587 0.57 22.00 -14.19
C ALA A 587 -0.15 21.20 -13.07
N VAL A 588 0.22 21.47 -11.81
CA VAL A 588 -0.36 20.81 -10.63
C VAL A 588 -1.78 21.27 -10.36
N ARG A 589 -2.10 22.56 -10.57
CA ARG A 589 -3.38 23.18 -10.21
C ARG A 589 -3.85 22.78 -8.80
N PRO A 590 -3.11 23.18 -7.76
CA PRO A 590 -3.46 22.81 -6.39
C PRO A 590 -4.84 23.36 -6.02
N ALA A 591 -5.66 22.55 -5.38
CA ALA A 591 -7.00 22.92 -4.95
C ALA A 591 -7.04 23.76 -3.67
N SER A 592 -5.93 23.82 -2.91
CA SER A 592 -5.82 24.58 -1.68
C SER A 592 -4.45 25.25 -1.54
N LEU A 593 -4.36 26.25 -0.65
CA LEU A 593 -3.07 26.84 -0.29
C LEU A 593 -2.16 25.82 0.40
N GLY A 594 -2.74 24.88 1.16
CA GLY A 594 -2.02 23.76 1.74
C GLY A 594 -1.39 22.85 0.68
N GLN A 595 -2.11 22.47 -0.36
CA GLN A 595 -1.54 21.74 -1.51
C GLN A 595 -0.47 22.58 -2.23
N ALA A 596 -0.73 23.86 -2.47
CA ALA A 596 0.27 24.72 -3.08
C ALA A 596 1.59 24.74 -2.28
N SER A 597 1.52 24.69 -0.94
CA SER A 597 2.71 24.67 -0.07
C SER A 597 3.61 23.45 -0.26
N ARG A 598 3.10 22.37 -0.84
CA ARG A 598 3.82 21.12 -1.07
C ARG A 598 4.36 20.96 -2.50
N VAL A 599 4.02 21.88 -3.38
CA VAL A 599 4.58 21.88 -4.74
C VAL A 599 6.09 22.09 -4.67
N PRO A 600 6.91 21.24 -5.31
CA PRO A 600 8.35 21.35 -5.27
C PRO A 600 8.85 22.75 -5.69
N GLY A 601 9.71 23.36 -4.88
CA GLY A 601 10.28 24.69 -5.14
C GLY A 601 9.47 25.86 -4.61
N ILE A 602 8.30 25.64 -3.98
CA ILE A 602 7.56 26.72 -3.31
C ILE A 602 8.32 27.20 -2.07
N THR A 603 8.35 28.52 -1.89
CA THR A 603 8.92 29.15 -0.69
C THR A 603 7.80 29.78 0.16
N PRO A 604 8.03 30.02 1.46
CA PRO A 604 7.04 30.74 2.28
C PRO A 604 6.64 32.11 1.71
N ALA A 605 7.57 32.83 1.09
CA ALA A 605 7.29 34.10 0.42
C ALA A 605 6.38 33.93 -0.80
N ALA A 606 6.64 32.92 -1.63
CA ALA A 606 5.80 32.59 -2.78
C ALA A 606 4.38 32.18 -2.34
N LEU A 607 4.26 31.37 -1.29
CA LEU A 607 2.96 30.99 -0.73
C LEU A 607 2.17 32.19 -0.21
N THR A 608 2.85 33.13 0.47
CA THR A 608 2.25 34.39 0.91
C THR A 608 1.79 35.23 -0.28
N ALA A 609 2.57 35.30 -1.36
CA ALA A 609 2.18 36.02 -2.57
C ALA A 609 0.92 35.41 -3.22
N VAL A 610 0.81 34.08 -3.30
CA VAL A 610 -0.40 33.40 -3.76
C VAL A 610 -1.60 33.74 -2.88
N MET A 611 -1.44 33.66 -1.55
CA MET A 611 -2.49 33.98 -0.58
C MET A 611 -2.98 35.43 -0.70
N VAL A 612 -2.08 36.40 -0.91
CA VAL A 612 -2.45 37.80 -1.10
C VAL A 612 -3.17 38.03 -2.43
N SER A 613 -2.72 37.35 -3.50
CA SER A 613 -3.37 37.45 -4.82
C SER A 613 -4.76 36.82 -4.85
N LEU A 614 -5.02 35.80 -4.01
CA LEU A 614 -6.34 35.18 -3.87
C LEU A 614 -7.38 36.11 -3.21
N LYS A 615 -6.95 37.08 -2.40
CA LYS A 615 -7.84 38.02 -1.71
C LYS A 615 -8.16 39.26 -2.55
N ARG A 616 -7.53 39.44 -3.70
CA ARG A 616 -7.79 40.51 -4.68
C ARG A 616 -8.77 40.04 -5.74
#